data_c70a25ed62fc85ff5ba57220e20b8792
#
_entry.id   c70a25ed62fc85ff5ba57220e20b8792
#
_cell.length_a   1.000
_cell.length_b   1.000
_cell.length_c   1.000
_cell.angle_alpha   90.00
_cell.angle_beta   90.00
_cell.angle_gamma   90.00
#
_symmetry.space_group_name_H-M   'P 1'
#
loop_
_entity.id
_entity.type
_entity.pdbx_description
1 polymer ?
#
loop_
_entity_poly.entity_id
_entity_poly.type
_entity_poly.pdbx_seq_one_letter_code
_entity_poly.pdbx_strand_id
1 'polypeptide(L)'
;MKQISIITINYNNASGLEKTIRSVVEQTYNEYEYIIIDGASLDKSKEVIQEYQRYIDFWCSEKDSGIYNAMNKGIQKASGEYLLFLNSGDVLNNSAVLADIHGFLSGEDIVYGDLVFVRGDGEETVFIYPDILTVDYFLERSLGHPATFIKRELFRNCLYTESLKIVSDWEFFVKKIILEGCSYRHVKRTISNFDTSGVSSLSAKECNRERELVLKQLFSPVLREYFQEAEQLKKLPLLDVFLRLSKTRRLQYRIKPLLLFVLKIDDFVVRRKKK
;
A
#
# COMPACT_ATOMS: atom_id res chain seq x y z
N MET A 1 2.03 28.09 2.52
CA MET A 1 1.17 26.88 2.64
C MET A 1 2.13 25.73 2.85
N LYS A 2 1.94 24.90 3.86
CA LYS A 2 2.83 23.75 4.12
C LYS A 2 2.73 22.75 2.97
N GLN A 3 3.86 22.15 2.57
CA GLN A 3 3.86 21.20 1.44
C GLN A 3 3.33 19.83 1.85
N ILE A 4 3.60 19.40 3.10
CA ILE A 4 3.29 18.06 3.59
C ILE A 4 2.42 18.16 4.84
N SER A 5 1.32 17.42 4.92
CA SER A 5 0.62 17.11 6.17
C SER A 5 0.90 15.64 6.53
N ILE A 6 1.51 15.43 7.68
CA ILE A 6 1.71 14.10 8.26
C ILE A 6 0.52 13.82 9.18
N ILE A 7 -0.15 12.70 8.97
CA ILE A 7 -1.34 12.29 9.71
C ILE A 7 -1.03 11.00 10.46
N THR A 8 -1.04 11.07 11.78
CA THR A 8 -0.93 9.90 12.66
C THR A 8 -2.28 9.58 13.25
N ILE A 9 -2.71 8.32 13.09
CA ILE A 9 -3.88 7.80 13.80
C ILE A 9 -3.43 6.86 14.91
N ASN A 10 -4.12 6.91 16.03
CA ASN A 10 -3.78 6.14 17.23
C ASN A 10 -5.00 5.56 17.89
N TYR A 11 -4.87 4.35 18.42
CA TYR A 11 -5.85 3.74 19.33
C TYR A 11 -5.15 2.77 20.28
N ASN A 12 -5.11 3.14 21.59
CA ASN A 12 -4.52 2.34 22.66
C ASN A 12 -3.10 1.81 22.38
N ASN A 13 -2.24 2.69 21.80
CA ASN A 13 -0.85 2.37 21.48
C ASN A 13 0.08 3.53 21.85
N ALA A 14 0.11 3.90 23.14
CA ALA A 14 0.93 5.01 23.63
C ALA A 14 2.43 4.87 23.29
N SER A 15 2.98 3.66 23.41
CA SER A 15 4.40 3.40 23.12
C SER A 15 4.70 3.53 21.62
N GLY A 16 3.83 3.00 20.75
CA GLY A 16 3.97 3.16 19.29
C GLY A 16 3.81 4.61 18.89
N LEU A 17 2.82 5.31 19.47
CA LEU A 17 2.58 6.74 19.22
C LEU A 17 3.81 7.59 19.56
N GLU A 18 4.45 7.36 20.71
CA GLU A 18 5.65 8.08 21.09
C GLU A 18 6.79 7.88 20.09
N LYS A 19 7.03 6.66 19.63
CA LYS A 19 8.03 6.37 18.60
C LYS A 19 7.74 7.11 17.31
N THR A 20 6.48 7.09 16.87
CA THR A 20 6.04 7.79 15.65
C THR A 20 6.27 9.29 15.77
N ILE A 21 5.79 9.91 16.86
CA ILE A 21 5.97 11.35 17.11
C ILE A 21 7.45 11.74 17.10
N ARG A 22 8.30 11.00 17.79
CA ARG A 22 9.75 11.25 17.81
C ARG A 22 10.33 11.25 16.40
N SER A 23 10.00 10.26 15.60
CA SER A 23 10.51 10.16 14.23
C SER A 23 10.10 11.32 13.33
N VAL A 24 8.95 11.93 13.60
CA VAL A 24 8.45 13.12 12.90
C VAL A 24 9.12 14.40 13.40
N VAL A 25 9.20 14.60 14.70
CA VAL A 25 9.74 15.87 15.27
C VAL A 25 11.26 15.96 15.14
N GLU A 26 11.94 14.85 14.93
CA GLU A 26 13.39 14.80 14.69
C GLU A 26 13.77 15.04 13.22
N GLN A 27 12.78 15.27 12.32
CA GLN A 27 13.08 15.57 10.93
C GLN A 27 13.82 16.91 10.76
N THR A 28 14.80 16.93 9.88
CA THR A 28 15.58 18.14 9.57
C THR A 28 14.82 19.14 8.68
N TYR A 29 13.78 18.70 8.00
CA TYR A 29 12.86 19.52 7.21
C TYR A 29 11.66 19.92 8.05
N ASN A 30 11.35 21.22 8.14
CA ASN A 30 10.35 21.77 9.08
C ASN A 30 9.09 22.33 8.39
N GLU A 31 8.98 22.30 7.06
CA GLU A 31 7.84 22.85 6.31
C GLU A 31 6.70 21.82 6.17
N TYR A 32 6.38 21.13 7.27
CA TYR A 32 5.26 20.18 7.34
C TYR A 32 4.24 20.60 8.41
N GLU A 33 3.03 20.08 8.30
CA GLU A 33 1.96 20.12 9.28
C GLU A 33 1.85 18.72 9.92
N TYR A 34 1.71 18.69 11.24
CA TYR A 34 1.57 17.42 11.97
C TYR A 34 0.21 17.31 12.65
N ILE A 35 -0.55 16.28 12.29
CA ILE A 35 -1.92 16.04 12.73
C ILE A 35 -1.99 14.68 13.43
N ILE A 36 -2.60 14.63 14.63
CA ILE A 36 -2.83 13.38 15.36
C ILE A 36 -4.32 13.20 15.62
N ILE A 37 -4.85 12.04 15.22
CA ILE A 37 -6.22 11.62 15.49
C ILE A 37 -6.18 10.41 16.40
N ASP A 38 -6.62 10.57 17.63
CA ASP A 38 -6.72 9.52 18.64
C ASP A 38 -8.16 9.03 18.79
N GLY A 39 -8.37 7.74 18.72
CA GLY A 39 -9.67 7.06 18.77
C GLY A 39 -10.29 6.97 20.16
N ALA A 40 -10.10 7.97 21.03
CA ALA A 40 -10.47 7.96 22.44
C ALA A 40 -9.75 6.86 23.25
N SER A 41 -8.45 6.79 23.11
CA SER A 41 -7.59 5.84 23.84
C SER A 41 -7.76 5.95 25.36
N LEU A 42 -7.67 4.80 26.02
CA LEU A 42 -7.78 4.66 27.48
C LEU A 42 -6.43 4.44 28.16
N ASP A 43 -5.36 4.29 27.38
CA ASP A 43 -3.99 4.19 27.83
C ASP A 43 -3.34 5.59 27.99
N LYS A 44 -2.02 5.64 28.08
CA LYS A 44 -1.26 6.91 28.22
C LYS A 44 -1.11 7.71 26.92
N SER A 45 -1.88 7.40 25.87
CA SER A 45 -1.74 8.09 24.58
C SER A 45 -1.97 9.59 24.65
N LYS A 46 -2.93 10.04 25.49
CA LYS A 46 -3.21 11.47 25.65
C LYS A 46 -2.08 12.21 26.35
N GLU A 47 -1.47 11.60 27.36
CA GLU A 47 -0.32 12.14 28.06
C GLU A 47 0.87 12.30 27.10
N VAL A 48 1.11 11.30 26.24
CA VAL A 48 2.13 11.37 25.19
C VAL A 48 1.85 12.54 24.24
N ILE A 49 0.61 12.69 23.73
CA ILE A 49 0.25 13.81 22.84
C ILE A 49 0.50 15.17 23.54
N GLN A 50 0.12 15.28 24.81
CA GLN A 50 0.30 16.53 25.58
C GLN A 50 1.78 16.87 25.78
N GLU A 51 2.65 15.89 26.02
CA GLU A 51 4.10 16.10 26.15
C GLU A 51 4.70 16.70 24.86
N TYR A 52 4.23 16.26 23.69
CA TYR A 52 4.72 16.72 22.38
C TYR A 52 3.85 17.82 21.76
N GLN A 53 2.87 18.38 22.47
CA GLN A 53 1.86 19.32 21.94
C GLN A 53 2.45 20.51 21.16
N ARG A 54 3.62 21.00 21.54
CA ARG A 54 4.28 22.14 20.86
C ARG A 54 4.73 21.87 19.43
N TYR A 55 4.77 20.59 19.04
CA TYR A 55 5.17 20.14 17.70
C TYR A 55 4.00 19.69 16.84
N ILE A 56 2.78 19.67 17.40
CA ILE A 56 1.58 19.15 16.78
C ILE A 56 0.68 20.33 16.40
N ASP A 57 0.41 20.49 15.11
CA ASP A 57 -0.44 21.60 14.62
C ASP A 57 -1.92 21.37 14.97
N PHE A 58 -2.38 20.12 14.95
CA PHE A 58 -3.74 19.74 15.34
C PHE A 58 -3.77 18.34 15.96
N TRP A 59 -4.55 18.18 17.02
CA TRP A 59 -4.90 16.87 17.52
C TRP A 59 -6.31 16.83 18.11
N CYS A 60 -6.95 15.65 18.07
CA CYS A 60 -8.17 15.37 18.80
C CYS A 60 -8.14 13.94 19.33
N SER A 61 -8.88 13.73 20.44
CA SER A 61 -9.11 12.41 21.01
C SER A 61 -10.61 12.22 21.18
N GLU A 62 -11.21 11.49 20.26
CA GLU A 62 -12.63 11.21 20.22
C GLU A 62 -12.90 9.85 19.61
N LYS A 63 -14.00 9.22 19.98
CA LYS A 63 -14.39 7.91 19.47
C LYS A 63 -14.51 7.96 17.95
N ASP A 64 -13.91 6.97 17.30
CA ASP A 64 -14.05 6.73 15.85
C ASP A 64 -14.81 5.41 15.57
N SER A 65 -15.15 5.19 14.30
CA SER A 65 -15.77 3.95 13.81
C SER A 65 -14.78 2.98 13.19
N GLY A 66 -13.47 3.24 13.35
CA GLY A 66 -12.37 2.45 12.81
C GLY A 66 -11.29 3.29 12.15
N ILE A 67 -10.26 2.60 11.68
CA ILE A 67 -9.01 3.18 11.17
C ILE A 67 -9.26 4.23 10.06
N TYR A 68 -10.12 3.92 9.10
CA TYR A 68 -10.40 4.81 7.96
C TYR A 68 -11.28 6.01 8.33
N ASN A 69 -12.11 5.91 9.37
CA ASN A 69 -12.80 7.07 9.93
C ASN A 69 -11.79 8.03 10.57
N ALA A 70 -10.85 7.53 11.35
CA ALA A 70 -9.77 8.34 11.91
C ALA A 70 -8.91 8.99 10.80
N MET A 71 -8.52 8.23 9.76
CA MET A 71 -7.79 8.77 8.60
C MET A 71 -8.59 9.88 7.90
N ASN A 72 -9.89 9.68 7.67
CA ASN A 72 -10.76 10.67 7.03
C ASN A 72 -10.87 11.95 7.86
N LYS A 73 -10.95 11.87 9.18
CA LYS A 73 -10.88 13.04 10.08
C LYS A 73 -9.56 13.80 9.89
N GLY A 74 -8.44 13.08 9.80
CA GLY A 74 -7.12 13.66 9.54
C GLY A 74 -7.06 14.37 8.19
N ILE A 75 -7.56 13.75 7.13
CA ILE A 75 -7.66 14.35 5.78
C ILE A 75 -8.43 15.68 5.81
N GLN A 76 -9.56 15.72 6.52
CA GLN A 76 -10.40 16.93 6.63
C GLN A 76 -9.70 18.08 7.36
N LYS A 77 -8.75 17.78 8.24
CA LYS A 77 -7.97 18.80 8.99
C LYS A 77 -6.71 19.24 8.25
N ALA A 78 -6.21 18.41 7.34
CA ALA A 78 -4.97 18.67 6.63
C ALA A 78 -5.09 19.88 5.68
N SER A 79 -4.06 20.70 5.66
CA SER A 79 -3.92 21.89 4.82
C SER A 79 -2.78 21.77 3.79
N GLY A 80 -1.87 20.83 3.97
CA GLY A 80 -0.74 20.59 3.09
C GLY A 80 -1.14 20.13 1.69
N GLU A 81 -0.26 20.28 0.75
CA GLU A 81 -0.47 19.83 -0.64
C GLU A 81 -0.48 18.31 -0.74
N TYR A 82 0.45 17.65 -0.03
CA TYR A 82 0.57 16.20 0.04
C TYR A 82 0.30 15.68 1.44
N LEU A 83 -0.35 14.53 1.51
CA LEU A 83 -0.63 13.82 2.76
C LEU A 83 0.27 12.58 2.87
N LEU A 84 0.86 12.38 4.05
CA LEU A 84 1.55 11.16 4.45
C LEU A 84 0.85 10.59 5.68
N PHE A 85 0.42 9.32 5.60
CA PHE A 85 -0.16 8.62 6.74
C PHE A 85 0.91 7.80 7.43
N LEU A 86 1.13 8.08 8.71
CA LEU A 86 2.10 7.39 9.54
C LEU A 86 1.41 6.97 10.84
N ASN A 87 0.86 5.77 10.85
CA ASN A 87 0.08 5.28 11.99
C ASN A 87 0.96 5.06 13.22
N SER A 88 0.36 5.02 14.41
CA SER A 88 1.12 4.80 15.65
C SER A 88 1.82 3.44 15.64
N GLY A 89 3.16 3.47 15.75
CA GLY A 89 4.07 2.34 15.57
C GLY A 89 4.95 2.46 14.33
N ASP A 90 4.44 3.08 13.25
CA ASP A 90 5.24 3.38 12.07
C ASP A 90 6.17 4.55 12.34
N VAL A 91 7.38 4.53 11.80
CA VAL A 91 8.35 5.59 12.01
C VAL A 91 9.02 5.98 10.68
N LEU A 92 9.36 7.26 10.51
CA LEU A 92 10.22 7.68 9.40
C LEU A 92 11.59 7.02 9.53
N ASN A 93 12.13 6.53 8.44
CA ASN A 93 13.33 5.70 8.43
C ASN A 93 14.56 6.38 9.02
N ASN A 94 14.69 7.71 8.85
CA ASN A 94 15.73 8.54 9.44
C ASN A 94 15.31 10.00 9.50
N SER A 95 16.13 10.87 10.10
CA SER A 95 15.83 12.29 10.28
C SER A 95 15.89 13.15 9.00
N ALA A 96 16.38 12.62 7.88
CA ALA A 96 16.49 13.35 6.62
C ALA A 96 15.41 12.99 5.59
N VAL A 97 14.50 12.05 5.88
CA VAL A 97 13.49 11.54 4.91
C VAL A 97 12.70 12.68 4.28
N LEU A 98 12.17 13.59 5.05
CA LEU A 98 11.37 14.71 4.51
C LEU A 98 12.23 15.68 3.70
N ALA A 99 13.48 15.94 4.11
CA ALA A 99 14.43 16.76 3.37
C ALA A 99 14.81 16.10 2.03
N ASP A 100 14.97 14.79 2.00
CA ASP A 100 15.29 14.05 0.78
C ASP A 100 14.14 13.96 -0.21
N ILE A 101 12.89 13.97 0.29
CA ILE A 101 11.72 13.73 -0.56
C ILE A 101 11.03 15.00 -1.06
N HIS A 102 11.07 16.11 -0.30
CA HIS A 102 10.29 17.31 -0.60
C HIS A 102 10.50 17.85 -2.03
N GLY A 103 11.72 17.75 -2.57
CA GLY A 103 12.03 18.18 -3.94
C GLY A 103 11.38 17.33 -5.04
N PHE A 104 10.90 16.14 -4.71
CA PHE A 104 10.16 15.26 -5.62
C PHE A 104 8.64 15.47 -5.57
N LEU A 105 8.13 16.24 -4.59
CA LEU A 105 6.72 16.56 -4.46
C LEU A 105 6.38 17.79 -5.31
N SER A 106 6.50 17.68 -6.63
CA SER A 106 6.47 18.82 -7.55
C SER A 106 5.53 18.68 -8.75
N GLY A 107 4.53 17.83 -8.67
CA GLY A 107 3.58 17.74 -9.80
C GLY A 107 2.82 16.44 -9.88
N GLU A 108 3.42 15.32 -9.57
CA GLU A 108 2.76 14.02 -9.60
C GLU A 108 1.68 13.93 -8.51
N ASP A 109 0.61 13.19 -8.79
CA ASP A 109 -0.51 13.03 -7.87
C ASP A 109 -0.16 12.13 -6.69
N ILE A 110 0.71 11.15 -6.92
CA ILE A 110 1.18 10.18 -5.92
C ILE A 110 2.69 10.02 -6.06
N VAL A 111 3.43 10.26 -4.98
CA VAL A 111 4.87 10.01 -4.89
C VAL A 111 5.11 8.96 -3.81
N TYR A 112 5.81 7.88 -4.12
CA TYR A 112 6.07 6.82 -3.15
C TYR A 112 7.53 6.39 -3.16
N GLY A 113 7.99 5.92 -2.02
CA GLY A 113 9.31 5.32 -1.86
C GLY A 113 9.22 3.94 -1.24
N ASP A 114 10.35 3.39 -0.81
CA ASP A 114 10.46 2.04 -0.27
C ASP A 114 10.12 1.97 1.21
N LEU A 115 9.79 0.77 1.70
CA LEU A 115 9.47 0.47 3.10
C LEU A 115 10.48 -0.51 3.71
N VAL A 116 10.68 -0.40 5.01
CA VAL A 116 11.21 -1.49 5.84
C VAL A 116 10.06 -2.10 6.63
N PHE A 117 9.81 -3.38 6.48
CA PHE A 117 8.93 -4.14 7.36
C PHE A 117 9.69 -4.55 8.62
N VAL A 118 9.19 -4.14 9.78
CA VAL A 118 9.76 -4.49 11.08
C VAL A 118 8.84 -5.50 11.75
N ARG A 119 9.35 -6.70 12.04
CA ARG A 119 8.61 -7.74 12.76
C ARG A 119 8.74 -7.57 14.26
N GLY A 120 7.81 -8.19 15.00
CA GLY A 120 7.81 -8.12 16.46
C GLY A 120 9.06 -8.71 17.15
N ASP A 121 9.83 -9.53 16.45
CA ASP A 121 11.14 -10.05 16.89
C ASP A 121 12.32 -9.12 16.54
N GLY A 122 12.06 -7.99 15.87
CA GLY A 122 13.05 -7.02 15.42
C GLY A 122 13.69 -7.37 14.08
N GLU A 123 13.25 -8.40 13.37
CA GLU A 123 13.72 -8.70 12.02
C GLU A 123 13.23 -7.60 11.05
N GLU A 124 14.15 -7.03 10.28
CA GLU A 124 13.88 -6.01 9.29
C GLU A 124 13.99 -6.57 7.87
N THR A 125 13.02 -6.25 7.03
CA THR A 125 13.04 -6.62 5.62
C THR A 125 12.74 -5.40 4.75
N VAL A 126 13.69 -5.00 3.90
CA VAL A 126 13.49 -3.91 2.94
C VAL A 126 12.57 -4.38 1.82
N PHE A 127 11.51 -3.64 1.57
CA PHE A 127 10.62 -3.84 0.45
C PHE A 127 10.78 -2.71 -0.57
N ILE A 128 11.29 -3.07 -1.74
CA ILE A 128 11.48 -2.15 -2.87
C ILE A 128 10.25 -2.21 -3.76
N TYR A 129 9.59 -1.06 -3.93
CA TYR A 129 8.44 -0.95 -4.81
C TYR A 129 8.85 -0.89 -6.29
N PRO A 130 8.00 -1.36 -7.21
CA PRO A 130 8.29 -1.26 -8.64
C PRO A 130 8.18 0.18 -9.15
N ASP A 131 9.00 0.55 -10.14
CA ASP A 131 8.91 1.85 -10.81
C ASP A 131 7.62 1.98 -11.65
N ILE A 132 7.05 0.86 -12.10
CA ILE A 132 5.81 0.79 -12.89
C ILE A 132 4.76 0.00 -12.13
N LEU A 133 3.66 0.66 -11.81
CA LEU A 133 2.49 0.06 -11.18
C LEU A 133 1.55 -0.52 -12.24
N THR A 134 1.22 -1.79 -12.12
CA THR A 134 0.35 -2.51 -13.05
C THR A 134 -0.92 -2.97 -12.35
N VAL A 135 -1.94 -3.36 -13.12
CA VAL A 135 -3.13 -4.03 -12.56
C VAL A 135 -2.72 -5.28 -11.78
N ASP A 136 -1.82 -6.07 -12.34
CA ASP A 136 -1.28 -7.28 -11.70
C ASP A 136 -0.66 -6.98 -10.33
N TYR A 137 0.09 -5.88 -10.22
CA TYR A 137 0.65 -5.45 -8.94
C TYR A 137 -0.44 -5.24 -7.90
N PHE A 138 -1.51 -4.52 -8.25
CA PHE A 138 -2.61 -4.25 -7.32
C PHE A 138 -3.51 -5.46 -7.04
N LEU A 139 -3.59 -6.44 -7.93
CA LEU A 139 -4.29 -7.68 -7.63
C LEU A 139 -3.59 -8.47 -6.50
N GLU A 140 -2.27 -8.39 -6.39
CA GLU A 140 -1.47 -9.12 -5.41
C GLU A 140 -1.09 -8.28 -4.18
N ARG A 141 -0.85 -6.98 -4.35
CA ARG A 141 -0.22 -6.09 -3.35
C ARG A 141 -0.92 -4.74 -3.27
N SER A 142 -0.38 -3.86 -2.43
CA SER A 142 -0.75 -2.44 -2.34
C SER A 142 0.50 -1.58 -2.21
N LEU A 143 0.38 -0.28 -2.48
CA LEU A 143 1.30 0.69 -1.93
C LEU A 143 1.07 0.80 -0.42
N GLY A 144 2.14 0.88 0.35
CA GLY A 144 2.05 1.15 1.79
C GLY A 144 1.84 2.64 2.03
N HIS A 145 0.77 2.99 2.72
CA HIS A 145 0.49 4.39 3.05
C HIS A 145 1.64 5.08 3.84
N PRO A 146 2.45 4.38 4.71
CA PRO A 146 3.54 5.03 5.40
C PRO A 146 4.73 5.43 4.51
N ALA A 147 4.75 5.00 3.24
CA ALA A 147 5.75 5.39 2.27
C ALA A 147 5.19 6.13 1.06
N THR A 148 3.94 6.61 1.14
CA THR A 148 3.23 7.18 0.00
C THR A 148 2.71 8.58 0.32
N PHE A 149 3.22 9.57 -0.43
CA PHE A 149 2.76 10.96 -0.40
C PHE A 149 1.66 11.13 -1.44
N ILE A 150 0.46 11.48 -1.00
CA ILE A 150 -0.75 11.54 -1.83
C ILE A 150 -1.20 12.99 -1.90
N LYS A 151 -1.39 13.56 -3.09
CA LYS A 151 -1.99 14.89 -3.20
C LYS A 151 -3.33 14.93 -2.49
N ARG A 152 -3.48 15.91 -1.60
CA ARG A 152 -4.72 16.14 -0.83
C ARG A 152 -5.95 16.31 -1.74
N GLU A 153 -5.75 16.87 -2.94
CA GLU A 153 -6.82 17.06 -3.91
C GLU A 153 -7.50 15.76 -4.35
N LEU A 154 -6.77 14.62 -4.37
CA LEU A 154 -7.34 13.33 -4.71
C LEU A 154 -8.41 12.86 -3.73
N PHE A 155 -8.40 13.41 -2.51
CA PHE A 155 -9.38 13.10 -1.47
C PHE A 155 -10.63 14.00 -1.51
N ARG A 156 -10.65 15.06 -2.34
CA ARG A 156 -11.77 16.02 -2.37
C ARG A 156 -13.13 15.34 -2.59
N ASN A 157 -13.20 14.35 -3.47
CA ASN A 157 -14.42 13.64 -3.83
C ASN A 157 -14.33 12.12 -3.56
N CYS A 158 -13.28 11.66 -2.91
CA CYS A 158 -13.01 10.25 -2.71
C CYS A 158 -12.24 10.04 -1.39
N LEU A 159 -12.95 10.07 -0.27
CA LEU A 159 -12.41 9.67 1.02
C LEU A 159 -12.25 8.15 1.09
N TYR A 160 -11.55 7.66 2.11
CA TYR A 160 -11.49 6.24 2.40
C TYR A 160 -12.87 5.68 2.75
N THR A 161 -13.17 4.47 2.29
CA THR A 161 -14.43 3.76 2.53
C THR A 161 -14.44 3.21 3.96
N GLU A 162 -15.17 3.85 4.86
CA GLU A 162 -15.18 3.53 6.31
C GLU A 162 -15.81 2.18 6.65
N SER A 163 -16.61 1.61 5.76
CA SER A 163 -17.18 0.27 5.93
C SER A 163 -16.17 -0.86 5.71
N LEU A 164 -15.01 -0.58 5.09
CA LEU A 164 -13.89 -1.49 4.97
C LEU A 164 -12.98 -1.35 6.20
N LYS A 165 -12.44 -2.47 6.67
CA LYS A 165 -11.59 -2.48 7.87
C LYS A 165 -10.10 -2.50 7.56
N ILE A 166 -9.71 -3.05 6.39
CA ILE A 166 -8.31 -3.37 6.09
C ILE A 166 -7.85 -2.81 4.74
N VAL A 167 -8.73 -2.73 3.72
CA VAL A 167 -8.30 -2.52 2.32
C VAL A 167 -8.79 -1.22 1.69
N SER A 168 -9.23 -0.23 2.46
CA SER A 168 -9.74 1.01 1.87
C SER A 168 -8.64 1.87 1.25
N ASP A 169 -7.42 1.83 1.76
CA ASP A 169 -6.25 2.44 1.14
C ASP A 169 -5.90 1.76 -0.20
N TRP A 170 -5.94 0.43 -0.25
CA TRP A 170 -5.77 -0.32 -1.49
C TRP A 170 -6.90 -0.01 -2.50
N GLU A 171 -8.14 0.06 -2.05
CA GLU A 171 -9.29 0.47 -2.88
C GLU A 171 -9.06 1.86 -3.48
N PHE A 172 -8.57 2.80 -2.68
CA PHE A 172 -8.25 4.16 -3.11
C PHE A 172 -7.18 4.15 -4.21
N PHE A 173 -6.08 3.43 -4.03
CA PHE A 173 -5.03 3.34 -5.06
C PHE A 173 -5.52 2.68 -6.35
N VAL A 174 -6.33 1.63 -6.27
CA VAL A 174 -6.94 1.01 -7.46
C VAL A 174 -7.82 2.02 -8.20
N LYS A 175 -8.68 2.76 -7.50
CA LYS A 175 -9.51 3.80 -8.11
C LYS A 175 -8.66 4.88 -8.77
N LYS A 176 -7.70 5.44 -8.05
CA LYS A 176 -6.92 6.58 -8.51
C LYS A 176 -5.93 6.23 -9.61
N ILE A 177 -5.18 5.14 -9.45
CA ILE A 177 -4.11 4.78 -10.39
C ILE A 177 -4.65 3.99 -11.58
N ILE A 178 -5.49 2.96 -11.33
CA ILE A 178 -5.93 2.06 -12.40
C ILE A 178 -7.14 2.60 -13.16
N LEU A 179 -8.13 3.15 -12.45
CA LEU A 179 -9.38 3.59 -13.10
C LEU A 179 -9.32 5.04 -13.55
N GLU A 180 -8.73 5.93 -12.76
CA GLU A 180 -8.68 7.37 -13.05
C GLU A 180 -7.37 7.80 -13.75
N GLY A 181 -6.31 6.96 -13.74
CA GLY A 181 -5.06 7.23 -14.42
C GLY A 181 -4.24 8.36 -13.79
N CYS A 182 -4.33 8.53 -12.46
CA CYS A 182 -3.53 9.51 -11.74
C CYS A 182 -2.03 9.29 -11.96
N SER A 183 -1.29 10.40 -12.06
CA SER A 183 0.16 10.36 -12.21
C SER A 183 0.85 9.89 -10.94
N TYR A 184 1.92 9.12 -11.09
CA TYR A 184 2.70 8.64 -9.96
C TYR A 184 4.19 8.59 -10.23
N ARG A 185 4.99 8.66 -9.17
CA ARG A 185 6.46 8.55 -9.22
C ARG A 185 6.98 7.68 -8.10
N HIS A 186 7.83 6.71 -8.43
CA HIS A 186 8.66 6.01 -7.46
C HIS A 186 9.96 6.78 -7.21
N VAL A 187 10.29 7.00 -5.94
CA VAL A 187 11.57 7.58 -5.52
C VAL A 187 12.35 6.50 -4.77
N LYS A 188 13.53 6.14 -5.29
CA LYS A 188 14.40 5.10 -4.71
C LYS A 188 15.00 5.55 -3.38
N ARG A 189 14.14 5.72 -2.39
CA ARG A 189 14.46 6.09 -1.01
C ARG A 189 13.57 5.30 -0.07
N THR A 190 14.14 4.80 1.01
CA THR A 190 13.35 4.23 2.10
C THR A 190 12.71 5.37 2.88
N ILE A 191 11.38 5.37 2.96
CA ILE A 191 10.61 6.42 3.61
C ILE A 191 10.36 6.10 5.07
N SER A 192 9.87 4.88 5.35
CA SER A 192 9.45 4.53 6.70
C SER A 192 9.71 3.07 7.04
N ASN A 193 9.73 2.81 8.33
CA ASN A 193 9.73 1.48 8.91
C ASN A 193 8.28 1.20 9.38
N PHE A 194 7.69 0.17 8.82
CA PHE A 194 6.33 -0.26 9.05
C PHE A 194 6.28 -1.36 10.11
N ASP A 195 5.55 -1.13 11.20
CA ASP A 195 5.34 -2.12 12.25
C ASP A 195 4.31 -3.16 11.79
N THR A 196 4.75 -4.41 11.60
CA THR A 196 3.88 -5.50 11.14
C THR A 196 2.98 -6.08 12.23
N SER A 197 3.00 -5.57 13.45
CA SER A 197 2.12 -6.00 14.54
C SER A 197 0.68 -5.44 14.42
N GLY A 198 0.44 -4.53 13.47
CA GLY A 198 -0.83 -3.86 13.25
C GLY A 198 -1.94 -4.75 12.68
N VAL A 199 -3.18 -4.24 12.70
CA VAL A 199 -4.43 -4.95 12.31
C VAL A 199 -4.38 -5.51 10.89
N SER A 200 -3.75 -4.81 9.94
CA SER A 200 -3.64 -5.23 8.54
C SER A 200 -2.83 -6.51 8.34
N SER A 201 -1.92 -6.81 9.28
CA SER A 201 -1.08 -8.01 9.22
C SER A 201 -1.74 -9.25 9.84
N LEU A 202 -2.80 -9.09 10.62
CA LEU A 202 -3.39 -10.14 11.45
C LEU A 202 -4.47 -10.98 10.74
N SER A 203 -5.08 -10.52 9.65
CA SER A 203 -6.22 -11.21 9.01
C SER A 203 -6.16 -11.25 7.48
N ALA A 204 -5.32 -12.14 6.95
CA ALA A 204 -5.26 -12.40 5.50
C ALA A 204 -6.63 -12.82 4.91
N LYS A 205 -7.44 -13.56 5.67
CA LYS A 205 -8.77 -14.01 5.22
C LYS A 205 -9.74 -12.83 5.06
N GLU A 206 -9.75 -11.89 6.00
CA GLU A 206 -10.63 -10.72 5.95
C GLU A 206 -10.16 -9.75 4.85
N CYS A 207 -8.85 -9.55 4.73
CA CYS A 207 -8.25 -8.78 3.63
C CYS A 207 -8.69 -9.32 2.26
N ASN A 208 -8.57 -10.62 2.02
CA ASN A 208 -8.98 -11.23 0.75
C ASN A 208 -10.48 -11.10 0.50
N ARG A 209 -11.32 -11.25 1.54
CA ARG A 209 -12.77 -11.05 1.44
C ARG A 209 -13.13 -9.63 1.04
N GLU A 210 -12.54 -8.64 1.70
CA GLU A 210 -12.79 -7.22 1.39
C GLU A 210 -12.29 -6.87 -0.02
N ARG A 211 -11.09 -7.33 -0.42
CA ARG A 211 -10.59 -7.15 -1.79
C ARG A 211 -11.55 -7.73 -2.83
N GLU A 212 -12.08 -8.93 -2.60
CA GLU A 212 -13.04 -9.55 -3.52
C GLU A 212 -14.34 -8.70 -3.64
N LEU A 213 -14.84 -8.16 -2.53
CA LEU A 213 -16.01 -7.26 -2.55
C LEU A 213 -15.72 -6.00 -3.36
N VAL A 214 -14.59 -5.36 -3.13
CA VAL A 214 -14.18 -4.15 -3.84
C VAL A 214 -14.00 -4.44 -5.34
N LEU A 215 -13.33 -5.54 -5.71
CA LEU A 215 -13.18 -5.93 -7.12
C LEU A 215 -14.54 -6.17 -7.80
N LYS A 216 -15.53 -6.74 -7.08
CA LYS A 216 -16.89 -6.89 -7.60
C LYS A 216 -17.61 -5.57 -7.82
N GLN A 217 -17.29 -4.55 -7.02
CA GLN A 217 -17.88 -3.22 -7.15
C GLN A 217 -17.23 -2.40 -8.27
N LEU A 218 -15.89 -2.48 -8.39
CA LEU A 218 -15.13 -1.64 -9.30
C LEU A 218 -15.06 -2.18 -10.74
N PHE A 219 -15.09 -3.51 -10.92
CA PHE A 219 -14.87 -4.12 -12.22
C PHE A 219 -16.07 -4.97 -12.69
N SER A 220 -16.38 -4.89 -13.98
CA SER A 220 -17.40 -5.72 -14.60
C SER A 220 -17.09 -7.22 -14.47
N PRO A 221 -18.10 -8.10 -14.53
CA PRO A 221 -17.87 -9.55 -14.51
C PRO A 221 -16.85 -10.02 -15.56
N VAL A 222 -16.89 -9.45 -16.76
CA VAL A 222 -15.98 -9.79 -17.88
C VAL A 222 -14.53 -9.48 -17.54
N LEU A 223 -14.26 -8.30 -16.95
CA LEU A 223 -12.90 -7.95 -16.55
C LEU A 223 -12.40 -8.82 -15.39
N ARG A 224 -13.26 -9.18 -14.47
CA ARG A 224 -12.90 -10.06 -13.36
C ARG A 224 -12.58 -11.49 -13.82
N GLU A 225 -13.33 -12.01 -14.80
CA GLU A 225 -13.02 -13.29 -15.43
C GLU A 225 -11.63 -13.25 -16.09
N TYR A 226 -11.34 -12.19 -16.85
CA TYR A 226 -10.01 -12.00 -17.44
C TYR A 226 -8.89 -11.96 -16.39
N PHE A 227 -9.09 -11.27 -15.26
CA PHE A 227 -8.11 -11.27 -14.17
C PHE A 227 -7.89 -12.66 -13.58
N GLN A 228 -8.94 -13.45 -13.40
CA GLN A 228 -8.84 -14.82 -12.92
C GLN A 228 -8.10 -15.74 -13.90
N GLU A 229 -8.39 -15.62 -15.20
CA GLU A 229 -7.66 -16.36 -16.24
C GLU A 229 -6.18 -15.99 -16.27
N ALA A 230 -5.87 -14.69 -16.20
CA ALA A 230 -4.49 -14.20 -16.16
C ALA A 230 -3.74 -14.73 -14.93
N GLU A 231 -4.39 -14.77 -13.77
CA GLU A 231 -3.82 -15.34 -12.55
C GLU A 231 -3.57 -16.86 -12.67
N GLN A 232 -4.50 -17.59 -13.29
CA GLN A 232 -4.33 -19.02 -13.53
C GLN A 232 -3.17 -19.29 -14.51
N LEU A 233 -3.05 -18.49 -15.56
CA LEU A 233 -1.95 -18.61 -16.51
C LEU A 233 -0.59 -18.40 -15.82
N LYS A 234 -0.47 -17.43 -14.91
CA LYS A 234 0.76 -17.19 -14.15
C LYS A 234 1.19 -18.35 -13.27
N LYS A 235 0.25 -19.18 -12.83
CA LYS A 235 0.51 -20.37 -12.00
C LYS A 235 0.98 -21.58 -12.81
N LEU A 236 0.99 -21.49 -14.16
CA LEU A 236 1.46 -22.60 -15.01
C LEU A 236 2.98 -22.78 -14.87
N PRO A 237 3.45 -24.01 -14.52
CA PRO A 237 4.87 -24.25 -14.22
C PRO A 237 5.86 -23.93 -15.34
N LEU A 238 5.39 -23.88 -16.59
CA LEU A 238 6.22 -23.64 -17.76
C LEU A 238 5.97 -22.27 -18.42
N LEU A 239 5.26 -21.36 -17.75
CA LEU A 239 4.88 -20.08 -18.36
C LEU A 239 6.11 -19.28 -18.82
N ASP A 240 7.15 -19.16 -17.99
CA ASP A 240 8.36 -18.41 -18.35
C ASP A 240 9.07 -19.04 -19.57
N VAL A 241 9.05 -20.37 -19.69
CA VAL A 241 9.63 -21.07 -20.84
C VAL A 241 8.83 -20.73 -22.09
N PHE A 242 7.50 -20.77 -22.02
CA PHE A 242 6.63 -20.39 -23.15
C PHE A 242 6.78 -18.91 -23.52
N LEU A 243 6.89 -18.01 -22.55
CA LEU A 243 7.10 -16.59 -22.80
C LEU A 243 8.47 -16.30 -23.45
N ARG A 244 9.53 -17.02 -23.07
CA ARG A 244 10.83 -16.94 -23.74
C ARG A 244 10.78 -17.50 -25.16
N LEU A 245 10.12 -18.65 -25.36
CA LEU A 245 9.91 -19.25 -26.68
C LEU A 245 9.09 -18.34 -27.59
N SER A 246 8.07 -17.64 -27.07
CA SER A 246 7.21 -16.75 -27.87
C SER A 246 7.98 -15.57 -28.51
N LYS A 247 9.11 -15.14 -27.91
CA LYS A 247 9.96 -14.07 -28.45
C LYS A 247 10.85 -14.48 -29.60
N THR A 248 11.00 -15.79 -29.90
CA THR A 248 11.96 -16.29 -30.89
C THR A 248 11.30 -17.22 -31.91
N ARG A 249 10.77 -16.66 -32.98
CA ARG A 249 10.08 -17.42 -34.06
C ARG A 249 10.86 -18.68 -34.53
N ARG A 250 12.17 -18.53 -34.76
CA ARG A 250 13.04 -19.65 -35.22
C ARG A 250 13.06 -20.80 -34.21
N LEU A 251 13.04 -20.53 -32.94
CA LEU A 251 13.04 -21.52 -31.87
C LEU A 251 11.67 -22.21 -31.77
N GLN A 252 10.58 -21.48 -31.93
CA GLN A 252 9.22 -22.02 -31.94
C GLN A 252 9.04 -23.10 -33.04
N TYR A 253 9.50 -22.82 -34.26
CA TYR A 253 9.42 -23.81 -35.35
C TYR A 253 10.24 -25.08 -35.08
N ARG A 254 11.38 -24.98 -34.40
CA ARG A 254 12.23 -26.13 -34.08
C ARG A 254 11.65 -27.00 -32.96
N ILE A 255 11.04 -26.37 -31.97
CA ILE A 255 10.55 -27.07 -30.78
C ILE A 255 9.11 -27.58 -30.95
N LYS A 256 8.30 -26.92 -31.81
CA LYS A 256 6.90 -27.32 -32.04
C LYS A 256 6.71 -28.82 -32.34
N PRO A 257 7.48 -29.48 -33.23
CA PRO A 257 7.31 -30.90 -33.49
C PRO A 257 7.61 -31.77 -32.25
N LEU A 258 8.63 -31.41 -31.47
CA LEU A 258 9.00 -32.12 -30.26
C LEU A 258 7.90 -31.99 -29.17
N LEU A 259 7.35 -30.81 -28.97
CA LEU A 259 6.24 -30.61 -28.04
C LEU A 259 4.99 -31.35 -28.44
N LEU A 260 4.65 -31.34 -29.73
CA LEU A 260 3.52 -32.12 -30.26
C LEU A 260 3.72 -33.63 -30.10
N PHE A 261 4.96 -34.12 -30.21
CA PHE A 261 5.28 -35.53 -29.98
C PHE A 261 5.11 -35.90 -28.50
N VAL A 262 5.61 -35.07 -27.57
CA VAL A 262 5.44 -35.27 -26.12
C VAL A 262 3.97 -35.28 -25.72
N LEU A 263 3.16 -34.35 -26.24
CA LEU A 263 1.71 -34.32 -25.99
C LEU A 263 0.99 -35.56 -26.49
N LYS A 264 1.38 -36.08 -27.66
CA LYS A 264 0.81 -37.36 -28.17
C LYS A 264 1.14 -38.58 -27.29
N ILE A 265 2.34 -38.60 -26.70
CA ILE A 265 2.73 -39.65 -25.74
C ILE A 265 1.87 -39.54 -24.49
N ASP A 266 1.69 -38.35 -23.96
CA ASP A 266 0.89 -38.10 -22.76
C ASP A 266 -0.58 -38.50 -23.00
N ASP A 267 -1.18 -38.07 -24.10
CA ASP A 267 -2.54 -38.48 -24.50
C ASP A 267 -2.70 -40.02 -24.57
N PHE A 268 -1.67 -40.73 -25.09
CA PHE A 268 -1.68 -42.16 -25.16
C PHE A 268 -1.61 -42.83 -23.78
N VAL A 269 -0.78 -42.30 -22.89
CA VAL A 269 -0.63 -42.79 -21.50
C VAL A 269 -1.91 -42.55 -20.70
N VAL A 270 -2.49 -41.35 -20.81
CA VAL A 270 -3.74 -40.97 -20.10
C VAL A 270 -4.91 -41.85 -20.55
N ARG A 271 -5.03 -42.12 -21.86
CA ARG A 271 -6.07 -43.04 -22.39
C ARG A 271 -5.93 -44.48 -21.90
N ARG A 272 -4.69 -44.96 -21.66
CA ARG A 272 -4.44 -46.30 -21.10
C ARG A 272 -4.79 -46.43 -19.62
N LYS A 273 -4.71 -45.35 -18.84
CA LYS A 273 -5.07 -45.34 -17.41
C LYS A 273 -6.58 -45.24 -17.15
N LYS A 274 -7.37 -44.91 -18.19
CA LYS A 274 -8.84 -44.83 -18.12
C LYS A 274 -9.56 -46.07 -18.62
N LYS A 275 -8.81 -47.11 -19.08
CA LYS A 275 -9.29 -48.47 -19.38
C LYS A 275 -8.80 -49.41 -18.27
#